data_90ba21ad59943c1c58beb9d47c5a15d9
#
_entry.id   90ba21ad59943c1c58beb9d47c5a15d9
#
_cell.length_a   1.000
_cell.length_b   1.000
_cell.length_c   1.000
_cell.angle_alpha   90.00
_cell.angle_beta   90.00
_cell.angle_gamma   90.00
#
_symmetry.space_group_name_H-M   'P 1'
#
loop_
_entity.id
_entity.type
_entity.pdbx_description
1 polymer ?
#
loop_
_entity_poly.entity_id
_entity_poly.type
_entity_poly.pdbx_seq_one_letter_code
_entity_poly.pdbx_strand_id
1 'polypeptide(L)'
;MKKRAYITTLLFLNLYTALAQATYKPSEANLENRAWFQDAKFGLFIHWGVYSILGDGEWVMEQQKIQKDRYELLPSFFNPQQFDAEELVSLAKAAGMKYITITTKHHDGFAMYDSQVSDYNIVDATPYTKDAFRLLEQACKKAGIKLFAYYSQVDWHHPDYFPRGKTGHGLGREESGDWNTYLKYQNAQIKELAENYDIAGFWFDGYWDQNDLKKANKPYQEFDLEKTYTIIHDVDSGLLIGNNHHLLPVAGEDFQMFEKDLPGKNTAGFSEGSRIGILPLETCETINHSWGFNLQDDHHKSTKELIQYLIKAAGNNANFLLNIGPMPNGAIQKEHKERLK
;
A
#
# COMPACT_ATOMS: atom_id res chain seq x y z
N MET A 1 18.11 -28.55 41.55
CA MET A 1 17.55 -27.19 41.68
C MET A 1 17.77 -26.28 40.45
N LYS A 2 17.99 -26.81 39.23
CA LYS A 2 18.23 -25.98 38.03
C LYS A 2 17.09 -25.98 37.00
N LYS A 3 15.97 -26.73 37.21
CA LYS A 3 14.87 -26.81 36.26
C LYS A 3 13.71 -25.80 36.47
N ARG A 4 13.66 -25.11 37.63
CA ARG A 4 12.59 -24.15 37.91
C ARG A 4 12.84 -22.70 37.40
N ALA A 5 14.12 -22.35 37.12
CA ALA A 5 14.44 -20.98 36.65
C ALA A 5 14.07 -20.74 35.18
N TYR A 6 14.09 -21.80 34.34
CA TYR A 6 13.77 -21.64 32.89
C TYR A 6 12.30 -21.44 32.61
N ILE A 7 11.41 -22.01 33.42
CA ILE A 7 9.95 -21.88 33.23
C ILE A 7 9.47 -20.48 33.58
N THR A 8 10.09 -19.82 34.55
CA THR A 8 9.71 -18.47 34.96
C THR A 8 10.11 -17.40 33.93
N THR A 9 11.25 -17.58 33.26
CA THR A 9 11.73 -16.64 32.25
C THR A 9 10.91 -16.70 30.96
N LEU A 10 10.48 -17.91 30.53
CA LEU A 10 9.58 -18.06 29.37
C LEU A 10 8.18 -17.49 29.63
N LEU A 11 7.65 -17.62 30.86
CA LEU A 11 6.36 -17.03 31.24
C LEU A 11 6.41 -15.49 31.24
N PHE A 12 7.52 -14.89 31.67
CA PHE A 12 7.67 -13.43 31.64
C PHE A 12 7.82 -12.89 30.22
N LEU A 13 8.54 -13.58 29.32
CA LEU A 13 8.65 -13.14 27.90
C LEU A 13 7.29 -13.21 27.18
N ASN A 14 6.49 -14.23 27.44
CA ASN A 14 5.16 -14.34 26.87
C ASN A 14 4.15 -13.34 27.46
N LEU A 15 4.34 -12.90 28.74
CA LEU A 15 3.52 -11.84 29.33
C LEU A 15 3.85 -10.47 28.71
N TYR A 16 5.11 -10.17 28.40
CA TYR A 16 5.49 -8.90 27.80
C TYR A 16 4.97 -8.75 26.36
N THR A 17 4.97 -9.82 25.57
CA THR A 17 4.37 -9.80 24.21
C THR A 17 2.84 -9.71 24.27
N ALA A 18 2.20 -10.32 25.26
CA ALA A 18 0.76 -10.21 25.47
C ALA A 18 0.35 -8.82 26.00
N LEU A 19 1.20 -8.13 26.76
CA LEU A 19 0.94 -6.79 27.26
C LEU A 19 1.12 -5.70 26.17
N ALA A 20 2.04 -5.90 25.23
CA ALA A 20 2.21 -4.98 24.09
C ALA A 20 1.02 -5.05 23.10
N GLN A 21 0.38 -6.21 22.95
CA GLN A 21 -0.87 -6.35 22.18
C GLN A 21 -2.10 -5.82 22.94
N ALA A 22 -2.01 -5.53 24.22
CA ALA A 22 -3.13 -5.10 25.06
C ALA A 22 -3.38 -3.58 25.05
N THR A 23 -2.57 -2.78 24.37
CA THR A 23 -2.70 -1.31 24.41
C THR A 23 -3.68 -0.76 23.38
N TYR A 24 -3.78 -1.37 22.18
CA TYR A 24 -4.76 -0.94 21.18
C TYR A 24 -6.10 -1.62 21.37
N LYS A 25 -7.15 -0.83 21.53
CA LYS A 25 -8.53 -1.30 21.58
C LYS A 25 -9.33 -0.63 20.44
N PRO A 26 -9.78 -1.39 19.45
CA PRO A 26 -10.56 -0.82 18.35
C PRO A 26 -11.86 -0.19 18.88
N SER A 27 -12.29 0.91 18.25
CA SER A 27 -13.58 1.54 18.48
C SER A 27 -14.74 0.67 17.94
N GLU A 28 -15.99 0.98 18.33
CA GLU A 28 -17.17 0.33 17.74
C GLU A 28 -17.23 0.56 16.23
N ALA A 29 -16.98 1.79 15.78
CA ALA A 29 -16.92 2.13 14.35
C ALA A 29 -15.86 1.33 13.60
N ASN A 30 -14.68 1.13 14.21
CA ASN A 30 -13.62 0.31 13.62
C ASN A 30 -14.07 -1.16 13.51
N LEU A 31 -14.69 -1.73 14.55
CA LEU A 31 -15.20 -3.10 14.52
C LEU A 31 -16.29 -3.30 13.46
N GLU A 32 -17.19 -2.34 13.28
CA GLU A 32 -18.19 -2.35 12.20
C GLU A 32 -17.53 -2.29 10.82
N ASN A 33 -16.52 -1.43 10.65
CA ASN A 33 -15.77 -1.33 9.40
C ASN A 33 -14.93 -2.60 9.12
N ARG A 34 -14.35 -3.24 10.14
CA ARG A 34 -13.70 -4.56 9.97
C ARG A 34 -14.69 -5.63 9.49
N ALA A 35 -15.89 -5.67 10.09
CA ALA A 35 -16.93 -6.62 9.67
C ALA A 35 -17.36 -6.36 8.22
N TRP A 36 -17.58 -5.08 7.85
CA TRP A 36 -17.85 -4.71 6.48
C TRP A 36 -16.72 -5.13 5.53
N PHE A 37 -15.45 -4.87 5.91
CA PHE A 37 -14.29 -5.21 5.08
C PHE A 37 -14.18 -6.72 4.88
N GLN A 38 -14.38 -7.50 5.94
CA GLN A 38 -14.39 -8.97 5.84
C GLN A 38 -15.43 -9.48 4.86
N ASP A 39 -16.59 -8.83 4.72
CA ASP A 39 -17.67 -9.21 3.82
C ASP A 39 -17.54 -8.63 2.40
N ALA A 40 -16.66 -7.67 2.18
CA ALA A 40 -16.48 -6.99 0.90
C ALA A 40 -16.03 -7.94 -0.23
N LYS A 41 -15.17 -8.90 0.06
CA LYS A 41 -14.63 -10.00 -0.77
C LYS A 41 -13.92 -9.59 -2.04
N PHE A 42 -14.21 -8.44 -2.67
CA PHE A 42 -13.59 -8.06 -3.94
C PHE A 42 -13.34 -6.55 -4.01
N GLY A 43 -12.12 -6.16 -4.34
CA GLY A 43 -11.65 -4.78 -4.51
C GLY A 43 -10.77 -4.59 -5.72
N LEU A 44 -10.60 -3.33 -6.14
CA LEU A 44 -9.69 -2.91 -7.19
C LEU A 44 -8.44 -2.29 -6.58
N PHE A 45 -7.26 -2.75 -7.00
CA PHE A 45 -6.00 -2.11 -6.72
C PHE A 45 -5.54 -1.30 -7.93
N ILE A 46 -4.98 -0.12 -7.72
CA ILE A 46 -4.49 0.75 -8.79
C ILE A 46 -3.06 1.16 -8.47
N HIS A 47 -2.11 0.65 -9.26
CA HIS A 47 -0.74 1.14 -9.23
C HIS A 47 -0.53 2.14 -10.36
N TRP A 48 -0.51 3.42 -10.02
CA TRP A 48 -0.40 4.49 -11.00
C TRP A 48 0.36 5.70 -10.44
N GLY A 49 1.32 6.19 -11.21
CA GLY A 49 2.21 7.29 -10.85
C GLY A 49 3.09 7.70 -12.02
N VAL A 50 4.06 8.58 -11.78
CA VAL A 50 5.00 9.07 -12.80
C VAL A 50 5.84 7.95 -13.43
N TYR A 51 6.06 6.84 -12.72
CA TYR A 51 6.73 5.66 -13.26
C TYR A 51 6.05 5.09 -14.50
N SER A 52 4.73 5.27 -14.66
CA SER A 52 3.99 4.79 -15.83
C SER A 52 4.48 5.41 -17.14
N ILE A 53 5.11 6.61 -17.11
CA ILE A 53 5.70 7.26 -18.28
C ILE A 53 6.76 6.37 -18.93
N LEU A 54 7.54 5.65 -18.12
CA LEU A 54 8.64 4.81 -18.60
C LEU A 54 8.17 3.47 -19.14
N GLY A 55 6.93 3.05 -18.80
CA GLY A 55 6.33 1.83 -19.31
C GLY A 55 7.09 0.54 -18.95
N ASP A 56 7.72 0.51 -17.77
CA ASP A 56 8.53 -0.63 -17.29
C ASP A 56 8.22 -0.96 -15.81
N GLY A 57 6.95 -0.75 -15.42
CA GLY A 57 6.47 -1.03 -14.07
C GLY A 57 6.82 0.04 -13.04
N GLU A 58 6.34 -0.18 -11.82
CA GLU A 58 6.46 0.78 -10.71
C GLU A 58 7.84 0.79 -10.04
N TRP A 59 8.63 -0.26 -10.24
CA TRP A 59 9.99 -0.40 -9.72
C TRP A 59 11.08 0.10 -10.67
N VAL A 60 10.72 0.69 -11.81
CA VAL A 60 11.64 1.06 -12.90
C VAL A 60 12.82 1.92 -12.43
N MET A 61 12.58 2.86 -11.49
CA MET A 61 13.66 3.69 -10.93
C MET A 61 14.75 2.83 -10.28
N GLU A 62 14.37 1.87 -9.44
CA GLU A 62 15.28 0.98 -8.72
C GLU A 62 15.89 -0.07 -9.65
N GLN A 63 15.10 -0.69 -10.51
CA GLN A 63 15.55 -1.78 -11.38
C GLN A 63 16.53 -1.29 -12.45
N GLN A 64 16.26 -0.13 -13.05
CA GLN A 64 17.12 0.49 -14.08
C GLN A 64 18.20 1.42 -13.48
N LYS A 65 18.23 1.56 -12.14
CA LYS A 65 19.17 2.44 -11.43
C LYS A 65 19.15 3.88 -11.98
N ILE A 66 17.95 4.38 -12.27
CA ILE A 66 17.77 5.74 -12.77
C ILE A 66 18.16 6.71 -11.66
N GLN A 67 19.09 7.62 -11.98
CA GLN A 67 19.54 8.63 -11.02
C GLN A 67 18.38 9.53 -10.60
N LYS A 68 18.30 9.87 -9.32
CA LYS A 68 17.24 10.68 -8.71
C LYS A 68 16.98 11.97 -9.49
N ASP A 69 18.03 12.73 -9.79
CA ASP A 69 17.95 13.99 -10.55
C ASP A 69 17.34 13.83 -11.96
N ARG A 70 17.46 12.64 -12.55
CA ARG A 70 16.84 12.30 -13.83
C ARG A 70 15.40 11.85 -13.69
N TYR A 71 15.14 11.03 -12.67
CA TYR A 71 13.79 10.56 -12.41
C TYR A 71 12.84 11.70 -12.03
N GLU A 72 13.31 12.66 -11.25
CA GLU A 72 12.57 13.84 -10.83
C GLU A 72 12.20 14.82 -11.96
N LEU A 73 12.65 14.57 -13.19
CA LEU A 73 12.17 15.27 -14.38
C LEU A 73 10.82 14.72 -14.90
N LEU A 74 10.46 13.46 -14.54
CA LEU A 74 9.26 12.81 -15.06
C LEU A 74 7.95 13.56 -14.77
N PRO A 75 7.74 14.17 -13.60
CA PRO A 75 6.51 14.92 -13.34
C PRO A 75 6.22 16.00 -14.39
N SER A 76 7.23 16.66 -14.93
CA SER A 76 7.06 17.68 -15.97
C SER A 76 6.46 17.15 -17.29
N PHE A 77 6.49 15.83 -17.49
CA PHE A 77 5.89 15.13 -18.63
C PHE A 77 4.61 14.37 -18.28
N PHE A 78 4.23 14.32 -16.99
CA PHE A 78 3.07 13.60 -16.53
C PHE A 78 1.80 14.44 -16.67
N ASN A 79 1.05 14.18 -17.75
CA ASN A 79 -0.18 14.92 -18.06
C ASN A 79 -1.33 13.97 -18.41
N PRO A 80 -1.96 13.31 -17.42
CA PRO A 80 -2.95 12.25 -17.63
C PRO A 80 -4.35 12.80 -18.00
N GLN A 81 -4.49 13.46 -19.15
CA GLN A 81 -5.73 14.07 -19.61
C GLN A 81 -6.86 13.06 -19.92
N GLN A 82 -6.56 11.77 -20.02
CA GLN A 82 -7.55 10.71 -20.24
C GLN A 82 -7.93 9.98 -18.93
N PHE A 83 -7.50 10.48 -17.77
CA PHE A 83 -7.94 9.95 -16.49
C PHE A 83 -9.42 10.31 -16.28
N ASP A 84 -10.26 9.29 -16.20
CA ASP A 84 -11.69 9.38 -15.93
C ASP A 84 -12.01 8.55 -14.69
N ALA A 85 -12.18 9.23 -13.56
CA ALA A 85 -12.48 8.61 -12.27
C ALA A 85 -13.86 7.95 -12.26
N GLU A 86 -14.86 8.54 -12.98
CA GLU A 86 -16.20 7.97 -13.04
C GLU A 86 -16.22 6.68 -13.89
N GLU A 87 -15.51 6.65 -15.03
CA GLU A 87 -15.35 5.42 -15.82
C GLU A 87 -14.71 4.31 -14.98
N LEU A 88 -13.62 4.63 -14.28
CA LEU A 88 -12.88 3.67 -13.46
C LEU A 88 -13.75 3.09 -12.34
N VAL A 89 -14.44 3.94 -11.59
CA VAL A 89 -15.32 3.50 -10.50
C VAL A 89 -16.53 2.73 -11.02
N SER A 90 -17.11 3.15 -12.17
CA SER A 90 -18.21 2.44 -12.82
C SER A 90 -17.79 1.03 -13.24
N LEU A 91 -16.58 0.87 -13.79
CA LEU A 91 -16.02 -0.42 -14.18
C LEU A 91 -15.81 -1.32 -12.97
N ALA A 92 -15.20 -0.80 -11.89
CA ALA A 92 -15.02 -1.55 -10.64
C ALA A 92 -16.36 -2.02 -10.06
N LYS A 93 -17.34 -1.12 -10.01
CA LYS A 93 -18.71 -1.42 -9.51
C LYS A 93 -19.40 -2.48 -10.37
N ALA A 94 -19.28 -2.40 -11.70
CA ALA A 94 -19.84 -3.38 -12.63
C ALA A 94 -19.21 -4.76 -12.46
N ALA A 95 -17.91 -4.83 -12.16
CA ALA A 95 -17.20 -6.06 -11.81
C ALA A 95 -17.61 -6.65 -10.44
N GLY A 96 -18.44 -5.94 -9.65
CA GLY A 96 -18.89 -6.36 -8.33
C GLY A 96 -17.98 -5.96 -7.17
N MET A 97 -16.95 -5.15 -7.43
CA MET A 97 -16.02 -4.65 -6.42
C MET A 97 -16.70 -3.69 -5.42
N LYS A 98 -16.24 -3.70 -4.18
CA LYS A 98 -16.81 -2.93 -3.07
C LYS A 98 -15.91 -1.80 -2.60
N TYR A 99 -14.64 -1.86 -2.92
CA TYR A 99 -13.63 -0.85 -2.56
C TYR A 99 -12.55 -0.74 -3.63
N ILE A 100 -11.85 0.39 -3.56
CA ILE A 100 -10.69 0.69 -4.41
C ILE A 100 -9.54 1.08 -3.50
N THR A 101 -8.34 0.55 -3.76
CA THR A 101 -7.07 0.98 -3.18
C THR A 101 -6.21 1.57 -4.30
N ILE A 102 -5.65 2.76 -4.11
CA ILE A 102 -4.78 3.42 -5.10
C ILE A 102 -3.48 3.90 -4.46
N THR A 103 -2.39 3.81 -5.20
CA THR A 103 -1.10 4.36 -4.78
C THR A 103 -1.19 5.88 -4.67
N THR A 104 -1.38 6.41 -3.45
CA THR A 104 -1.31 7.86 -3.18
C THR A 104 0.14 8.34 -3.15
N LYS A 105 1.08 7.50 -2.72
CA LYS A 105 2.52 7.67 -2.85
C LYS A 105 3.18 6.30 -2.93
N HIS A 106 3.91 6.01 -4.02
CA HIS A 106 4.72 4.80 -4.17
C HIS A 106 6.16 5.02 -3.69
N HIS A 107 7.05 4.05 -3.85
CA HIS A 107 8.44 4.09 -3.37
C HIS A 107 9.27 5.23 -3.98
N ASP A 108 8.89 5.74 -5.14
CA ASP A 108 9.52 6.89 -5.81
C ASP A 108 9.25 8.23 -5.12
N GLY A 109 8.39 8.25 -4.09
CA GLY A 109 8.08 9.42 -3.29
C GLY A 109 7.09 10.40 -3.92
N PHE A 110 6.62 10.15 -5.16
CA PHE A 110 5.69 11.05 -5.85
C PHE A 110 4.27 10.92 -5.33
N ALA A 111 3.68 12.04 -4.89
CA ALA A 111 2.32 12.08 -4.38
C ALA A 111 1.27 12.28 -5.50
N MET A 112 0.29 11.39 -5.60
CA MET A 112 -0.80 11.44 -6.58
C MET A 112 -2.02 12.25 -6.10
N TYR A 113 -1.83 13.09 -5.09
CA TYR A 113 -2.83 13.98 -4.49
C TYR A 113 -2.22 15.37 -4.23
N ASP A 114 -3.05 16.35 -3.91
CA ASP A 114 -2.66 17.73 -3.59
C ASP A 114 -2.07 17.83 -2.18
N SER A 115 -0.81 17.43 -2.04
CA SER A 115 -0.10 17.46 -0.75
C SER A 115 0.37 18.88 -0.41
N GLN A 116 0.08 19.32 0.81
CA GLN A 116 0.61 20.56 1.37
C GLN A 116 1.91 20.32 2.16
N VAL A 117 2.36 19.07 2.23
CA VAL A 117 3.59 18.64 2.92
C VAL A 117 4.78 18.58 1.95
N SER A 118 4.51 18.33 0.66
CA SER A 118 5.52 18.20 -0.38
C SER A 118 5.01 18.74 -1.70
N ASP A 119 5.83 19.54 -2.38
CA ASP A 119 5.60 20.01 -3.76
C ASP A 119 5.91 18.94 -4.83
N TYR A 120 6.51 17.81 -4.44
CA TYR A 120 6.69 16.65 -5.30
C TYR A 120 5.38 15.86 -5.44
N ASN A 121 4.36 16.53 -5.99
CA ASN A 121 3.00 16.00 -6.12
C ASN A 121 2.40 16.30 -7.50
N ILE A 122 1.27 15.65 -7.80
CA ILE A 122 0.62 15.72 -9.12
C ILE A 122 0.08 17.13 -9.46
N VAL A 123 -0.26 17.94 -8.46
CA VAL A 123 -0.81 19.28 -8.67
C VAL A 123 0.29 20.30 -8.96
N ASP A 124 1.34 20.30 -8.14
CA ASP A 124 2.40 21.31 -8.19
C ASP A 124 3.48 20.98 -9.23
N ALA A 125 3.85 19.70 -9.34
CA ALA A 125 5.00 19.29 -10.16
C ALA A 125 4.61 18.90 -11.61
N THR A 126 3.30 18.85 -11.95
CA THR A 126 2.89 18.37 -13.27
C THR A 126 2.04 19.40 -14.05
N PRO A 127 2.02 19.33 -15.39
CA PRO A 127 1.10 20.15 -16.20
C PRO A 127 -0.37 19.74 -16.06
N TYR A 128 -0.69 18.62 -15.39
CA TYR A 128 -2.06 18.17 -15.14
C TYR A 128 -2.80 19.05 -14.14
N THR A 129 -2.11 19.54 -13.11
CA THR A 129 -2.61 20.49 -12.10
C THR A 129 -3.95 20.15 -11.44
N LYS A 130 -4.33 18.87 -11.41
CA LYS A 130 -5.54 18.37 -10.76
C LYS A 130 -5.19 17.28 -9.76
N ASP A 131 -5.88 17.28 -8.65
CA ASP A 131 -5.79 16.23 -7.65
C ASP A 131 -6.53 14.96 -8.14
N ALA A 132 -5.76 13.98 -8.62
CA ALA A 132 -6.31 12.74 -9.15
C ALA A 132 -6.98 11.90 -8.05
N PHE A 133 -6.43 11.93 -6.82
CA PHE A 133 -7.00 11.21 -5.69
C PHE A 133 -8.34 11.81 -5.25
N ARG A 134 -8.46 13.15 -5.24
CA ARG A 134 -9.72 13.86 -4.97
C ARG A 134 -10.79 13.53 -6.01
N LEU A 135 -10.43 13.50 -7.28
CA LEU A 135 -11.37 13.12 -8.35
C LEU A 135 -11.88 11.69 -8.15
N LEU A 136 -11.00 10.76 -7.77
CA LEU A 136 -11.37 9.39 -7.50
C LEU A 136 -12.25 9.27 -6.25
N GLU A 137 -11.91 9.98 -5.18
CA GLU A 137 -12.70 10.03 -3.94
C GLU A 137 -14.15 10.46 -4.22
N GLN A 138 -14.33 11.55 -4.98
CA GLN A 138 -15.67 12.05 -5.33
C GLN A 138 -16.48 11.02 -6.14
N ALA A 139 -15.83 10.35 -7.10
CA ALA A 139 -16.47 9.30 -7.88
C ALA A 139 -16.83 8.07 -7.01
N CYS A 140 -15.95 7.66 -6.11
CA CYS A 140 -16.17 6.57 -5.16
C CYS A 140 -17.35 6.88 -4.23
N LYS A 141 -17.38 8.07 -3.64
CA LYS A 141 -18.46 8.54 -2.77
C LYS A 141 -19.81 8.52 -3.48
N LYS A 142 -19.89 9.05 -4.70
CA LYS A 142 -21.08 9.05 -5.54
C LYS A 142 -21.59 7.63 -5.86
N ALA A 143 -20.66 6.69 -6.06
CA ALA A 143 -20.98 5.30 -6.41
C ALA A 143 -21.25 4.39 -5.20
N GLY A 144 -20.95 4.82 -3.98
CA GLY A 144 -20.97 4.00 -2.75
C GLY A 144 -19.86 2.93 -2.71
N ILE A 145 -18.72 3.23 -3.33
CA ILE A 145 -17.50 2.42 -3.27
C ILE A 145 -16.57 3.01 -2.20
N LYS A 146 -16.02 2.21 -1.32
CA LYS A 146 -15.05 2.69 -0.32
C LYS A 146 -13.66 2.87 -0.94
N LEU A 147 -12.94 3.92 -0.53
CA LEU A 147 -11.60 4.23 -1.04
C LEU A 147 -10.55 4.03 0.04
N PHE A 148 -9.44 3.37 -0.30
CA PHE A 148 -8.27 3.21 0.55
C PHE A 148 -7.06 3.90 -0.07
N ALA A 149 -6.25 4.52 0.77
CA ALA A 149 -4.99 5.11 0.40
C ALA A 149 -3.84 4.10 0.57
N TYR A 150 -3.25 3.63 -0.54
CA TYR A 150 -1.96 2.96 -0.44
C TYR A 150 -0.89 4.02 -0.16
N TYR A 151 -0.04 3.76 0.80
CA TYR A 151 1.06 4.65 1.15
C TYR A 151 2.35 3.86 1.38
N SER A 152 3.38 4.17 0.59
CA SER A 152 4.72 3.60 0.78
C SER A 152 5.46 4.25 1.94
N GLN A 153 5.97 3.42 2.85
CA GLN A 153 6.90 3.83 3.90
C GLN A 153 8.34 4.00 3.37
N VAL A 154 8.66 3.37 2.23
CA VAL A 154 9.89 3.64 1.47
C VAL A 154 9.73 4.94 0.71
N ASP A 155 10.81 5.71 0.63
CA ASP A 155 10.84 6.95 -0.13
C ASP A 155 12.22 7.15 -0.77
N TRP A 156 12.29 6.97 -2.09
CA TRP A 156 13.54 7.17 -2.83
C TRP A 156 13.80 8.63 -3.20
N HIS A 157 12.83 9.51 -2.98
CA HIS A 157 12.92 10.94 -3.22
C HIS A 157 13.40 11.70 -1.98
N HIS A 158 12.80 11.45 -0.79
CA HIS A 158 13.04 12.24 0.40
C HIS A 158 14.48 12.11 0.90
N PRO A 159 15.24 13.21 1.09
CA PRO A 159 16.65 13.15 1.47
C PRO A 159 16.87 12.49 2.83
N ASP A 160 15.97 12.72 3.77
CA ASP A 160 16.07 12.20 5.13
C ASP A 160 15.60 10.73 5.29
N TYR A 161 15.15 10.06 4.20
CA TYR A 161 15.04 8.60 4.19
C TYR A 161 16.46 7.99 4.17
N PHE A 162 17.13 8.16 5.30
CA PHE A 162 18.52 7.78 5.51
C PHE A 162 18.75 7.28 6.95
N PRO A 163 19.56 6.23 7.19
CA PRO A 163 20.23 5.42 6.16
C PRO A 163 19.21 4.66 5.28
N ARG A 164 19.61 4.40 4.04
CA ARG A 164 18.81 3.63 3.10
C ARG A 164 18.55 2.23 3.64
N GLY A 165 17.38 1.69 3.33
CA GLY A 165 17.04 0.33 3.63
C GLY A 165 17.74 -0.67 2.68
N LYS A 166 16.99 -1.69 2.27
CA LYS A 166 17.43 -2.68 1.28
C LYS A 166 17.52 -2.10 -0.13
N THR A 167 16.71 -1.07 -0.41
CA THR A 167 16.54 -0.43 -1.72
C THR A 167 17.08 1.01 -1.75
N GLY A 168 17.00 1.66 -2.89
CA GLY A 168 17.43 3.05 -3.07
C GLY A 168 18.93 3.24 -3.20
N HIS A 169 19.70 2.17 -3.39
CA HIS A 169 21.14 2.21 -3.58
C HIS A 169 21.50 2.46 -5.05
N GLY A 170 22.50 3.31 -5.29
CA GLY A 170 23.00 3.62 -6.64
C GLY A 170 22.09 4.55 -7.45
N LEU A 171 21.16 5.24 -6.79
CA LEU A 171 20.21 6.18 -7.41
C LEU A 171 20.68 7.64 -7.34
N GLY A 172 21.92 7.92 -6.96
CA GLY A 172 22.42 9.28 -6.80
C GLY A 172 21.76 10.06 -5.66
N ARG A 173 21.22 9.34 -4.64
CA ARG A 173 20.58 9.94 -3.47
C ARG A 173 21.61 10.45 -2.48
N GLU A 174 21.13 11.29 -1.56
CA GLU A 174 21.91 11.88 -0.47
C GLU A 174 22.60 10.80 0.37
N GLU A 175 23.83 11.07 0.83
CA GLU A 175 24.64 10.19 1.68
C GLU A 175 24.54 10.54 3.17
N SER A 176 23.58 11.39 3.55
CA SER A 176 23.27 11.78 4.93
C SER A 176 21.80 12.20 5.02
N GLY A 177 21.23 12.13 6.23
CA GLY A 177 19.85 12.53 6.49
C GLY A 177 19.49 12.30 7.96
N ASP A 178 18.30 12.74 8.35
CA ASP A 178 17.75 12.57 9.70
C ASP A 178 16.47 11.75 9.65
N TRP A 179 16.54 10.52 10.09
CA TRP A 179 15.40 9.60 10.13
C TRP A 179 14.18 10.14 10.87
N ASN A 180 14.40 10.88 11.97
CA ASN A 180 13.29 11.49 12.71
C ASN A 180 12.59 12.59 11.89
N THR A 181 13.33 13.30 11.04
CA THR A 181 12.75 14.28 10.12
C THR A 181 11.93 13.56 9.04
N TYR A 182 12.43 12.45 8.51
CA TYR A 182 11.65 11.61 7.60
C TYR A 182 10.34 11.09 8.24
N LEU A 183 10.39 10.56 9.46
CA LEU A 183 9.19 10.09 10.15
C LEU A 183 8.16 11.22 10.40
N LYS A 184 8.61 12.43 10.68
CA LYS A 184 7.71 13.60 10.80
C LYS A 184 7.05 13.93 9.46
N TYR A 185 7.81 13.93 8.37
CA TYR A 185 7.31 14.12 7.02
C TYR A 185 6.27 13.05 6.65
N GLN A 186 6.62 11.77 6.80
CA GLN A 186 5.73 10.64 6.56
C GLN A 186 4.40 10.79 7.33
N ASN A 187 4.50 11.04 8.64
CA ASN A 187 3.31 11.16 9.50
C ASN A 187 2.48 12.41 9.18
N ALA A 188 3.09 13.48 8.68
CA ALA A 188 2.37 14.67 8.23
C ALA A 188 1.54 14.36 6.97
N GLN A 189 2.11 13.67 5.98
CA GLN A 189 1.37 13.23 4.78
C GLN A 189 0.25 12.24 5.10
N ILE A 190 0.49 11.28 6.02
CA ILE A 190 -0.52 10.31 6.45
C ILE A 190 -1.68 11.02 7.15
N LYS A 191 -1.37 11.97 8.04
CA LYS A 191 -2.38 12.78 8.72
C LYS A 191 -3.18 13.62 7.73
N GLU A 192 -2.51 14.25 6.76
CA GLU A 192 -3.12 15.03 5.69
C GLU A 192 -4.12 14.20 4.88
N LEU A 193 -3.75 12.97 4.50
CA LEU A 193 -4.66 12.06 3.80
C LEU A 193 -5.88 11.69 4.66
N ALA A 194 -5.67 11.40 5.94
CA ALA A 194 -6.75 11.04 6.86
C ALA A 194 -7.71 12.22 7.14
N GLU A 195 -7.19 13.45 7.25
CA GLU A 195 -8.00 14.64 7.56
C GLU A 195 -8.75 15.20 6.35
N ASN A 196 -8.13 15.15 5.16
CA ASN A 196 -8.62 15.88 4.00
C ASN A 196 -9.43 15.05 3.01
N TYR A 197 -9.40 13.70 3.10
CA TYR A 197 -10.08 12.81 2.16
C TYR A 197 -11.02 11.85 2.87
N ASP A 198 -12.19 11.60 2.26
CA ASP A 198 -13.18 10.62 2.73
C ASP A 198 -12.72 9.20 2.34
N ILE A 199 -11.74 8.69 3.10
CA ILE A 199 -11.16 7.36 2.90
C ILE A 199 -11.70 6.36 3.92
N ALA A 200 -11.64 5.07 3.58
CA ALA A 200 -12.01 3.98 4.49
C ALA A 200 -10.82 3.44 5.29
N GLY A 201 -9.60 3.79 4.87
CA GLY A 201 -8.40 3.34 5.56
C GLY A 201 -7.13 3.44 4.72
N PHE A 202 -6.08 2.83 5.26
CA PHE A 202 -4.75 2.82 4.68
C PHE A 202 -4.28 1.41 4.34
N TRP A 203 -3.56 1.31 3.23
CA TRP A 203 -2.80 0.16 2.78
C TRP A 203 -1.32 0.52 2.78
N PHE A 204 -0.59 0.18 3.84
CA PHE A 204 0.84 0.48 3.96
C PHE A 204 1.70 -0.55 3.26
N ASP A 205 2.84 -0.09 2.76
CA ASP A 205 3.87 -0.92 2.15
C ASP A 205 5.27 -0.37 2.46
N GLY A 206 6.30 -1.20 2.26
CA GLY A 206 7.68 -0.75 2.36
C GLY A 206 8.34 -0.95 3.73
N TYR A 207 7.61 -1.38 4.77
CA TYR A 207 8.20 -1.71 6.07
C TYR A 207 9.35 -2.72 5.95
N TRP A 208 9.24 -3.66 5.04
CA TRP A 208 10.23 -4.70 4.75
C TRP A 208 11.60 -4.13 4.37
N ASP A 209 11.69 -2.92 3.82
CA ASP A 209 12.94 -2.31 3.36
C ASP A 209 13.96 -2.17 4.51
N GLN A 210 13.54 -1.69 5.65
CA GLN A 210 14.36 -1.61 6.87
C GLN A 210 14.36 -2.93 7.66
N ASN A 211 13.21 -3.61 7.71
CA ASN A 211 13.07 -4.84 8.48
C ASN A 211 13.94 -5.99 7.93
N ASP A 212 14.17 -6.07 6.63
CA ASP A 212 15.08 -7.05 6.04
C ASP A 212 16.54 -6.80 6.45
N LEU A 213 16.93 -5.54 6.66
CA LEU A 213 18.25 -5.22 7.25
C LEU A 213 18.34 -5.66 8.70
N LYS A 214 17.26 -5.44 9.48
CA LYS A 214 17.16 -5.92 10.87
C LYS A 214 17.32 -7.43 10.93
N LYS A 215 16.61 -8.18 10.10
CA LYS A 215 16.72 -9.65 10.00
C LYS A 215 18.13 -10.11 9.61
N ALA A 216 18.79 -9.35 8.73
CA ALA A 216 20.15 -9.61 8.30
C ALA A 216 21.22 -9.16 9.31
N ASN A 217 20.82 -8.66 10.48
CA ASN A 217 21.71 -8.09 11.52
C ASN A 217 22.62 -6.97 10.98
N LYS A 218 22.07 -6.14 10.08
CA LYS A 218 22.71 -4.94 9.52
C LYS A 218 22.14 -3.69 10.21
N PRO A 219 22.82 -2.55 10.17
CA PRO A 219 22.25 -1.28 10.62
C PRO A 219 20.94 -0.99 9.90
N TYR A 220 19.89 -0.62 10.66
CA TYR A 220 18.54 -0.35 10.16
C TYR A 220 17.92 0.77 10.97
N GLN A 221 16.77 1.28 10.49
CA GLN A 221 15.93 2.21 11.21
C GLN A 221 14.57 1.58 11.53
N GLU A 222 13.96 2.01 12.62
CA GLU A 222 12.61 1.56 13.00
C GLU A 222 11.57 2.58 12.49
N PHE A 223 10.53 2.07 11.82
CA PHE A 223 9.30 2.83 11.64
C PHE A 223 8.52 2.78 12.96
N ASP A 224 8.12 3.93 13.45
CA ASP A 224 7.28 4.05 14.64
C ASP A 224 5.80 3.78 14.26
N LEU A 225 5.49 2.49 14.04
CA LEU A 225 4.16 2.07 13.59
C LEU A 225 3.07 2.43 14.59
N GLU A 226 3.33 2.26 15.89
CA GLU A 226 2.37 2.59 16.96
C GLU A 226 1.96 4.06 16.88
N LYS A 227 2.95 4.95 16.75
CA LYS A 227 2.68 6.39 16.61
C LYS A 227 1.95 6.70 15.31
N THR A 228 2.35 6.11 14.20
CA THR A 228 1.70 6.31 12.89
C THR A 228 0.23 5.88 12.93
N TYR A 229 -0.05 4.70 13.50
CA TYR A 229 -1.42 4.19 13.60
C TYR A 229 -2.27 4.99 14.60
N THR A 230 -1.66 5.45 15.69
CA THR A 230 -2.32 6.36 16.64
C THR A 230 -2.76 7.67 15.96
N ILE A 231 -1.89 8.28 15.15
CA ILE A 231 -2.23 9.49 14.38
C ILE A 231 -3.46 9.28 13.50
N ILE A 232 -3.56 8.14 12.83
CA ILE A 232 -4.70 7.81 11.97
C ILE A 232 -5.98 7.66 12.79
N HIS A 233 -5.93 6.86 13.86
CA HIS A 233 -7.11 6.60 14.70
C HIS A 233 -7.53 7.80 15.54
N ASP A 234 -6.62 8.75 15.82
CA ASP A 234 -6.95 10.03 16.46
C ASP A 234 -7.71 10.96 15.51
N VAL A 235 -7.48 10.88 14.19
CA VAL A 235 -8.26 11.62 13.18
C VAL A 235 -9.63 10.99 13.01
N ASP A 236 -9.68 9.70 12.73
CA ASP A 236 -10.93 8.92 12.65
C ASP A 236 -10.67 7.49 13.14
N SER A 237 -11.27 7.17 14.29
CA SER A 237 -11.13 5.87 14.93
C SER A 237 -11.78 4.71 14.15
N GLY A 238 -12.52 4.99 13.10
CA GLY A 238 -13.15 4.01 12.21
C GLY A 238 -12.29 3.63 11.01
N LEU A 239 -11.20 4.37 10.71
CA LEU A 239 -10.30 4.05 9.60
C LEU A 239 -9.64 2.68 9.80
N LEU A 240 -9.57 1.91 8.71
CA LEU A 240 -8.93 0.60 8.72
C LEU A 240 -7.46 0.70 8.30
N ILE A 241 -6.61 -0.04 8.98
CA ILE A 241 -5.16 -0.06 8.72
C ILE A 241 -4.72 -1.48 8.39
N GLY A 242 -4.09 -1.64 7.24
CA GLY A 242 -3.33 -2.83 6.88
C GLY A 242 -1.91 -2.46 6.46
N ASN A 243 -0.96 -3.36 6.72
CA ASN A 243 0.44 -3.15 6.36
C ASN A 243 1.04 -4.40 5.73
N ASN A 244 1.58 -4.24 4.53
CA ASN A 244 2.22 -5.30 3.75
C ASN A 244 3.65 -5.60 4.26
N HIS A 245 3.80 -5.75 5.57
CA HIS A 245 5.09 -6.06 6.19
C HIS A 245 5.42 -7.57 6.20
N HIS A 246 4.52 -8.42 5.69
CA HIS A 246 4.67 -9.89 5.60
C HIS A 246 4.81 -10.60 6.95
N LEU A 247 4.40 -9.96 8.03
CA LEU A 247 4.41 -10.49 9.40
C LEU A 247 2.98 -10.73 9.90
N LEU A 248 2.85 -11.25 11.12
CA LEU A 248 1.58 -11.19 11.83
C LEU A 248 1.22 -9.74 12.15
N PRO A 249 -0.08 -9.38 12.10
CA PRO A 249 -0.51 -8.04 12.42
C PRO A 249 0.00 -7.55 13.77
N VAL A 250 0.41 -6.29 13.83
CA VAL A 250 0.79 -5.60 15.06
C VAL A 250 -0.39 -4.80 15.62
N ALA A 251 -0.25 -4.29 16.85
CA ALA A 251 -1.30 -3.49 17.48
C ALA A 251 -1.64 -2.25 16.64
N GLY A 252 -2.92 -2.02 16.40
CA GLY A 252 -3.42 -0.92 15.56
C GLY A 252 -3.74 -1.31 14.12
N GLU A 253 -3.40 -2.52 13.68
CA GLU A 253 -3.82 -3.03 12.37
C GLU A 253 -5.20 -3.69 12.43
N ASP A 254 -5.91 -3.61 11.30
CA ASP A 254 -7.31 -3.99 11.17
C ASP A 254 -7.55 -5.14 10.20
N PHE A 255 -6.59 -5.41 9.31
CA PHE A 255 -6.61 -6.55 8.40
C PHE A 255 -5.20 -7.03 8.08
N GLN A 256 -5.06 -8.32 7.76
CA GLN A 256 -3.80 -8.96 7.39
C GLN A 256 -3.74 -9.20 5.90
N MET A 257 -2.58 -8.91 5.30
CA MET A 257 -2.36 -8.99 3.87
C MET A 257 -1.46 -10.16 3.47
N PHE A 258 -1.72 -10.68 2.25
CA PHE A 258 -0.95 -11.73 1.59
C PHE A 258 -0.70 -11.31 0.15
N GLU A 259 0.51 -10.85 -0.15
CA GLU A 259 0.88 -10.42 -1.49
C GLU A 259 1.14 -11.61 -2.41
N LYS A 260 0.42 -11.67 -3.54
CA LYS A 260 0.49 -12.74 -4.56
C LYS A 260 0.31 -14.17 -4.03
N ASP A 261 -0.21 -14.32 -2.82
CA ASP A 261 -0.46 -15.60 -2.17
C ASP A 261 -1.85 -15.64 -1.52
N LEU A 262 -2.44 -16.82 -1.49
CA LEU A 262 -3.62 -17.04 -0.66
C LEU A 262 -3.21 -17.15 0.82
N PRO A 263 -4.09 -16.78 1.78
CA PRO A 263 -3.80 -16.92 3.20
C PRO A 263 -3.24 -18.30 3.56
N GLY A 264 -2.15 -18.30 4.31
CA GLY A 264 -1.46 -19.53 4.72
C GLY A 264 -0.55 -20.16 3.67
N LYS A 265 -0.36 -19.51 2.53
CA LYS A 265 0.62 -19.91 1.50
C LYS A 265 1.81 -18.96 1.49
N ASN A 266 2.91 -19.44 0.94
CA ASN A 266 4.11 -18.64 0.68
C ASN A 266 4.77 -19.11 -0.62
N THR A 267 4.00 -19.11 -1.72
CA THR A 267 4.48 -19.52 -3.05
C THR A 267 5.21 -18.39 -3.75
N ALA A 268 4.83 -17.13 -3.45
CA ALA A 268 5.52 -15.93 -3.92
C ALA A 268 6.80 -15.63 -3.13
N GLY A 269 6.96 -16.22 -1.94
CA GLY A 269 8.18 -16.10 -1.15
C GLY A 269 8.25 -14.87 -0.24
N PHE A 270 7.18 -14.08 -0.16
CA PHE A 270 7.16 -12.85 0.64
C PHE A 270 6.82 -13.08 2.11
N SER A 271 5.91 -14.03 2.42
CA SER A 271 5.42 -14.26 3.78
C SER A 271 6.32 -15.20 4.56
N GLU A 272 6.86 -14.74 5.68
CA GLU A 272 7.57 -15.62 6.62
C GLU A 272 6.60 -16.49 7.39
N GLY A 273 6.54 -17.75 7.01
CA GLY A 273 5.72 -18.77 7.68
C GLY A 273 4.24 -18.39 7.69
N SER A 274 3.49 -19.04 6.91
CA SER A 274 2.04 -19.09 6.66
C SER A 274 1.10 -18.91 7.88
N ARG A 275 1.44 -18.03 8.83
CA ARG A 275 0.60 -17.76 10.00
C ARG A 275 -0.54 -16.85 9.63
N ILE A 276 -1.76 -17.27 9.98
CA ILE A 276 -2.97 -16.47 9.86
C ILE A 276 -3.33 -15.96 11.25
N GLY A 277 -3.52 -14.63 11.36
CA GLY A 277 -4.03 -13.96 12.56
C GLY A 277 -5.55 -14.09 12.69
N ILE A 278 -6.12 -13.26 13.55
CA ILE A 278 -7.57 -13.24 13.83
C ILE A 278 -8.31 -12.10 13.10
N LEU A 279 -7.58 -11.22 12.42
CA LEU A 279 -8.13 -10.08 11.70
C LEU A 279 -8.71 -10.52 10.34
N PRO A 280 -9.57 -9.68 9.72
CA PRO A 280 -9.96 -9.84 8.32
C PRO A 280 -8.74 -10.05 7.43
N LEU A 281 -8.90 -10.84 6.36
CA LEU A 281 -7.79 -11.22 5.48
C LEU A 281 -7.97 -10.59 4.10
N GLU A 282 -6.86 -10.21 3.49
CA GLU A 282 -6.81 -9.75 2.11
C GLU A 282 -5.67 -10.44 1.36
N THR A 283 -5.92 -10.83 0.12
CA THR A 283 -4.88 -11.21 -0.85
C THR A 283 -4.93 -10.28 -2.04
N CYS A 284 -3.78 -9.90 -2.56
CA CYS A 284 -3.69 -9.09 -3.76
C CYS A 284 -2.93 -9.80 -4.89
N GLU A 285 -3.36 -9.56 -6.13
CA GLU A 285 -2.77 -10.14 -7.33
C GLU A 285 -2.95 -9.21 -8.53
N THR A 286 -2.11 -9.37 -9.53
CA THR A 286 -2.13 -8.58 -10.76
C THR A 286 -2.87 -9.30 -11.89
N ILE A 287 -3.42 -8.55 -12.85
CA ILE A 287 -3.97 -9.12 -14.10
C ILE A 287 -2.83 -9.67 -14.96
N ASN A 288 -1.71 -8.95 -15.05
CA ASN A 288 -0.47 -9.35 -15.71
C ASN A 288 0.62 -9.67 -14.65
N HIS A 289 1.91 -9.51 -14.94
CA HIS A 289 2.97 -9.74 -13.96
C HIS A 289 3.30 -8.48 -13.15
N SER A 290 3.26 -7.31 -13.80
CA SER A 290 3.61 -6.01 -13.21
C SER A 290 2.44 -5.39 -12.45
N TRP A 291 2.74 -4.62 -11.39
CA TRP A 291 1.73 -3.81 -10.71
C TRP A 291 1.43 -2.53 -11.51
N GLY A 292 2.46 -1.75 -11.85
CA GLY A 292 2.33 -0.59 -12.72
C GLY A 292 2.27 -0.93 -14.20
N PHE A 293 2.01 0.09 -15.03
CA PHE A 293 2.00 -0.06 -16.48
C PHE A 293 3.37 -0.51 -17.00
N ASN A 294 3.37 -1.60 -17.80
CA ASN A 294 4.58 -2.16 -18.41
C ASN A 294 4.30 -2.56 -19.85
N LEU A 295 5.03 -1.95 -20.78
CA LEU A 295 4.89 -2.17 -22.24
C LEU A 295 5.34 -3.57 -22.70
N GLN A 296 6.20 -4.21 -21.92
CA GLN A 296 6.74 -5.54 -22.26
C GLN A 296 5.95 -6.69 -21.63
N ASP A 297 5.02 -6.37 -20.73
CA ASP A 297 4.23 -7.36 -19.99
C ASP A 297 2.88 -7.56 -20.69
N ASP A 298 2.87 -8.44 -21.68
CA ASP A 298 1.70 -8.80 -22.48
C ASP A 298 0.97 -10.06 -21.97
N HIS A 299 1.47 -10.66 -20.89
CA HIS A 299 0.90 -11.88 -20.32
C HIS A 299 -0.23 -11.60 -19.34
N HIS A 300 -1.46 -11.49 -19.86
CA HIS A 300 -2.65 -11.22 -19.05
C HIS A 300 -3.38 -12.50 -18.66
N LYS A 301 -3.62 -12.67 -17.36
CA LYS A 301 -4.49 -13.74 -16.84
C LYS A 301 -5.87 -13.67 -17.50
N SER A 302 -6.44 -14.82 -17.82
CA SER A 302 -7.80 -14.88 -18.35
C SER A 302 -8.83 -14.54 -17.28
N THR A 303 -10.01 -14.08 -17.68
CA THR A 303 -11.15 -13.86 -16.78
C THR A 303 -11.47 -15.12 -15.96
N LYS A 304 -11.34 -16.31 -16.56
CA LYS A 304 -11.53 -17.58 -15.84
C LYS A 304 -10.54 -17.77 -14.70
N GLU A 305 -9.24 -17.48 -14.92
CA GLU A 305 -8.22 -17.58 -13.87
C GLU A 305 -8.48 -16.58 -12.74
N LEU A 306 -8.87 -15.34 -13.08
CA LEU A 306 -9.18 -14.31 -12.10
C LEU A 306 -10.41 -14.67 -11.26
N ILE A 307 -11.49 -15.20 -11.88
CA ILE A 307 -12.67 -15.71 -11.17
C ILE A 307 -12.29 -16.88 -10.26
N GLN A 308 -11.47 -17.80 -10.73
CA GLN A 308 -10.99 -18.92 -9.91
C GLN A 308 -10.17 -18.45 -8.71
N TYR A 309 -9.37 -17.39 -8.88
CA TYR A 309 -8.60 -16.79 -7.79
C TYR A 309 -9.53 -16.13 -6.77
N LEU A 310 -10.52 -15.35 -7.23
CA LEU A 310 -11.55 -14.73 -6.37
C LEU A 310 -12.30 -15.79 -5.55
N ILE A 311 -12.72 -16.89 -6.18
CA ILE A 311 -13.40 -17.98 -5.48
C ILE A 311 -12.49 -18.60 -4.42
N LYS A 312 -11.22 -18.83 -4.72
CA LYS A 312 -10.24 -19.37 -3.76
C LYS A 312 -9.99 -18.40 -2.61
N ALA A 313 -9.83 -17.10 -2.89
CA ALA A 313 -9.67 -16.08 -1.85
C ALA A 313 -10.88 -16.05 -0.92
N ALA A 314 -12.09 -15.95 -1.47
CA ALA A 314 -13.33 -15.97 -0.70
C ALA A 314 -13.51 -17.27 0.11
N GLY A 315 -13.13 -18.42 -0.47
CA GLY A 315 -13.14 -19.73 0.21
C GLY A 315 -12.16 -19.82 1.38
N ASN A 316 -11.09 -18.97 1.39
CA ASN A 316 -10.18 -18.79 2.51
C ASN A 316 -10.61 -17.63 3.42
N ASN A 317 -11.83 -17.14 3.29
CA ASN A 317 -12.36 -15.99 4.01
C ASN A 317 -11.56 -14.70 3.83
N ALA A 318 -10.88 -14.53 2.69
CA ALA A 318 -10.10 -13.36 2.35
C ALA A 318 -10.79 -12.52 1.27
N ASN A 319 -10.53 -11.22 1.31
CA ASN A 319 -10.82 -10.34 0.18
C ASN A 319 -9.80 -10.60 -0.93
N PHE A 320 -10.23 -10.40 -2.16
CA PHE A 320 -9.37 -10.37 -3.34
C PHE A 320 -9.24 -8.93 -3.85
N LEU A 321 -8.04 -8.38 -3.77
CA LEU A 321 -7.70 -7.06 -4.28
C LEU A 321 -6.98 -7.23 -5.62
N LEU A 322 -7.70 -7.00 -6.74
CA LEU A 322 -7.20 -7.22 -8.11
C LEU A 322 -6.60 -5.94 -8.67
N ASN A 323 -5.34 -6.01 -9.09
CA ASN A 323 -4.60 -4.84 -9.54
C ASN A 323 -4.74 -4.54 -11.04
N ILE A 324 -4.81 -3.25 -11.34
CA ILE A 324 -4.60 -2.66 -12.67
C ILE A 324 -3.47 -1.61 -12.62
N GLY A 325 -2.75 -1.45 -13.75
CA GLY A 325 -1.76 -0.39 -13.95
C GLY A 325 -2.21 0.55 -15.07
N PRO A 326 -2.82 1.72 -14.77
CA PRO A 326 -3.19 2.69 -15.80
C PRO A 326 -1.99 3.21 -16.60
N MET A 327 -2.24 3.56 -17.86
CA MET A 327 -1.25 4.17 -18.76
C MET A 327 -0.88 5.58 -18.30
N PRO A 328 0.25 6.15 -18.77
CA PRO A 328 0.70 7.48 -18.34
C PRO A 328 -0.28 8.61 -18.71
N ASN A 329 -1.11 8.43 -19.72
CA ASN A 329 -2.19 9.35 -20.09
C ASN A 329 -3.44 9.25 -19.19
N GLY A 330 -3.45 8.33 -18.23
CA GLY A 330 -4.55 8.08 -17.29
C GLY A 330 -5.58 7.05 -17.76
N ALA A 331 -5.52 6.59 -19.00
CA ALA A 331 -6.46 5.60 -19.51
C ALA A 331 -6.17 4.20 -18.95
N ILE A 332 -7.22 3.42 -18.72
CA ILE A 332 -7.10 2.01 -18.33
C ILE A 332 -6.73 1.21 -19.59
N GLN A 333 -5.75 0.30 -19.46
CA GLN A 333 -5.35 -0.62 -20.54
C GLN A 333 -6.56 -1.42 -21.05
N LYS A 334 -6.61 -1.63 -22.37
CA LYS A 334 -7.74 -2.33 -23.02
C LYS A 334 -7.95 -3.72 -22.44
N GLU A 335 -6.86 -4.46 -22.25
CA GLU A 335 -6.85 -5.82 -21.70
C GLU A 335 -7.41 -5.86 -20.27
N HIS A 336 -7.06 -4.86 -19.45
CA HIS A 336 -7.60 -4.73 -18.09
C HIS A 336 -9.10 -4.42 -18.10
N LYS A 337 -9.57 -3.50 -19.00
CA LYS A 337 -11.01 -3.23 -19.17
C LYS A 337 -11.79 -4.48 -19.58
N GLU A 338 -11.22 -5.31 -20.49
CA GLU A 338 -11.85 -6.55 -20.96
C GLU A 338 -11.93 -7.61 -19.85
N ARG A 339 -10.97 -7.66 -18.92
CA ARG A 339 -10.99 -8.61 -17.80
C ARG A 339 -11.95 -8.22 -16.69
N LEU A 340 -12.24 -6.91 -16.55
CA LEU A 340 -13.15 -6.38 -15.53
C LEU A 340 -14.63 -6.35 -15.98
N LYS A 341 -14.91 -6.58 -17.27
CA LYS A 341 -16.26 -6.73 -17.83
C LYS A 341 -16.78 -8.16 -17.73
#